data_ee0044b18cb48fe7cc49f864659f61af
#
_entry.id   ee0044b18cb48fe7cc49f864659f61af
#
_cell.length_a   1.000
_cell.length_b   1.000
_cell.length_c   1.000
_cell.angle_alpha   90.00
_cell.angle_beta   90.00
_cell.angle_gamma   90.00
#
_symmetry.space_group_name_H-M   'P 1'
#
loop_
_entity.id
_entity.type
_entity.pdbx_description
1 polymer ?
#
loop_
_entity_poly.entity_id
_entity_poly.type
_entity_poly.pdbx_seq_one_letter_code
_entity_poly.pdbx_strand_id
1 'polypeptide(L)'
;MAKSIADFVAPRHCIVCNNYIDISMSQFKFICGKCYDNMPFTDDSNIILNRFHAHFGKNSKISRACSLISLKDENDYLNIVYALKYNKFTDIVKDIGELLARRIVLESMDDFDLIVPIPIHKVKERERGFNQSDLIAYAISEYLNIPVRTDVIIRSKYTITQTVLDKNQREVNMKKVFTIPKISEIKDKKILIIDDVLTTGATINSAAAVLTSAGASETGCATLIAAGI
;
A
#
# COMPACT_ATOMS: atom_id res chain seq x y z
N MET A 1 -14.45 16.74 -30.12
CA MET A 1 -12.99 16.59 -30.11
C MET A 1 -12.66 15.32 -30.86
N ALA A 2 -11.69 15.33 -31.78
CA ALA A 2 -11.35 14.16 -32.58
C ALA A 2 -10.75 13.07 -31.67
N LYS A 3 -11.30 11.86 -31.72
CA LYS A 3 -10.69 10.66 -31.10
C LYS A 3 -9.29 10.51 -31.69
N SER A 4 -8.28 10.35 -30.83
CA SER A 4 -6.92 10.09 -31.31
C SER A 4 -6.90 8.79 -32.09
N ILE A 5 -6.16 8.73 -33.18
CA ILE A 5 -5.96 7.48 -33.95
C ILE A 5 -5.43 6.38 -33.03
N ALA A 6 -4.62 6.73 -32.01
CA ALA A 6 -4.11 5.80 -31.01
C ALA A 6 -5.24 5.14 -30.19
N ASP A 7 -6.34 5.85 -29.89
CA ASP A 7 -7.47 5.29 -29.14
C ASP A 7 -8.32 4.31 -29.98
N PHE A 8 -8.24 4.42 -31.31
CA PHE A 8 -8.87 3.47 -32.21
C PHE A 8 -8.05 2.18 -32.37
N VAL A 9 -6.72 2.31 -32.37
CA VAL A 9 -5.79 1.17 -32.54
C VAL A 9 -5.57 0.41 -31.24
N ALA A 10 -5.56 1.11 -30.07
CA ALA A 10 -5.35 0.53 -28.76
C ALA A 10 -6.38 1.12 -27.76
N PRO A 11 -7.63 0.64 -27.79
CA PRO A 11 -8.67 1.15 -26.93
C PRO A 11 -8.31 0.86 -25.46
N ARG A 12 -8.52 1.86 -24.61
CA ARG A 12 -8.26 1.72 -23.17
C ARG A 12 -9.46 1.10 -22.50
N HIS A 13 -9.20 0.09 -21.69
CA HIS A 13 -10.20 -0.57 -20.89
C HIS A 13 -10.04 -0.24 -19.41
N CYS A 14 -11.18 -0.11 -18.74
CA CYS A 14 -11.21 0.10 -17.30
C CYS A 14 -10.67 -1.14 -16.57
N ILE A 15 -9.71 -0.95 -15.70
CA ILE A 15 -9.08 -2.05 -14.98
C ILE A 15 -10.03 -2.74 -14.00
N VAL A 16 -11.09 -2.03 -13.55
CA VAL A 16 -12.09 -2.57 -12.63
C VAL A 16 -13.12 -3.39 -13.40
N CYS A 17 -13.85 -2.78 -14.36
CA CYS A 17 -15.00 -3.41 -15.02
C CYS A 17 -14.73 -3.89 -16.44
N ASN A 18 -13.51 -3.72 -16.95
CA ASN A 18 -13.06 -4.06 -18.30
C ASN A 18 -13.83 -3.39 -19.46
N ASN A 19 -14.69 -2.41 -19.18
CA ASN A 19 -15.36 -1.63 -20.21
C ASN A 19 -14.44 -0.60 -20.85
N TYR A 20 -14.74 -0.20 -22.08
CA TYR A 20 -14.03 0.86 -22.77
C TYR A 20 -14.12 2.19 -22.00
N ILE A 21 -13.00 2.92 -21.92
CA ILE A 21 -12.94 4.25 -21.30
C ILE A 21 -12.99 5.32 -22.39
N ASP A 22 -14.02 6.15 -22.35
CA ASP A 22 -14.01 7.41 -23.11
C ASP A 22 -13.17 8.44 -22.34
N ILE A 23 -11.97 8.71 -22.87
CA ILE A 23 -10.99 9.59 -22.24
C ILE A 23 -11.50 11.03 -22.10
N SER A 24 -12.42 11.44 -22.98
CA SER A 24 -13.04 12.76 -22.91
C SER A 24 -13.96 12.93 -21.70
N MET A 25 -14.43 11.81 -21.12
CA MET A 25 -15.39 11.74 -20.01
C MET A 25 -14.77 11.19 -18.73
N SER A 26 -13.51 10.77 -18.73
CA SER A 26 -12.87 10.18 -17.56
C SER A 26 -11.76 11.06 -17.02
N GLN A 27 -11.78 11.30 -15.71
CA GLN A 27 -10.72 11.99 -14.98
C GLN A 27 -9.44 11.13 -14.90
N PHE A 28 -9.58 9.81 -14.93
CA PHE A 28 -8.49 8.86 -14.80
C PHE A 28 -8.24 8.10 -16.10
N LYS A 29 -6.98 7.71 -16.30
CA LYS A 29 -6.54 7.03 -17.53
C LYS A 29 -6.97 5.56 -17.59
N PHE A 30 -7.09 4.90 -16.42
CA PHE A 30 -7.33 3.45 -16.30
C PHE A 30 -8.55 3.08 -15.47
N ILE A 31 -9.28 4.04 -14.93
CA ILE A 31 -10.52 3.83 -14.18
C ILE A 31 -11.62 4.68 -14.85
N CYS A 32 -12.72 4.05 -15.29
CA CYS A 32 -13.83 4.79 -15.87
C CYS A 32 -14.61 5.57 -14.82
N GLY A 33 -15.33 6.64 -15.24
CA GLY A 33 -16.11 7.47 -14.32
C GLY A 33 -17.09 6.65 -13.47
N LYS A 34 -17.82 5.69 -14.07
CA LYS A 34 -18.75 4.83 -13.33
C LYS A 34 -18.06 4.03 -12.21
N CYS A 35 -16.86 3.48 -12.46
CA CYS A 35 -16.12 2.74 -11.43
C CYS A 35 -15.53 3.67 -10.39
N TYR A 36 -15.15 4.88 -10.75
CA TYR A 36 -14.70 5.89 -9.80
C TYR A 36 -15.86 6.34 -8.88
N ASP A 37 -17.03 6.67 -9.44
CA ASP A 37 -18.20 7.11 -8.68
C ASP A 37 -18.74 6.03 -7.72
N ASN A 38 -18.55 4.76 -8.06
CA ASN A 38 -18.95 3.61 -7.23
C ASN A 38 -17.78 2.99 -6.44
N MET A 39 -16.65 3.68 -6.36
CA MET A 39 -15.50 3.17 -5.61
C MET A 39 -15.84 3.10 -4.12
N PRO A 40 -15.62 1.93 -3.47
CA PRO A 40 -15.92 1.77 -2.05
C PRO A 40 -14.81 2.42 -1.22
N PHE A 41 -14.75 3.75 -1.26
CA PHE A 41 -13.82 4.52 -0.45
C PHE A 41 -14.01 4.17 1.03
N THR A 42 -12.92 4.15 1.79
CA THR A 42 -13.00 3.95 3.23
C THR A 42 -13.66 5.15 3.87
N ASP A 43 -14.84 4.96 4.48
CA ASP A 43 -15.61 6.06 5.08
C ASP A 43 -14.97 6.59 6.37
N ASP A 44 -14.43 5.69 7.21
CA ASP A 44 -13.84 6.02 8.51
C ASP A 44 -12.49 5.31 8.69
N SER A 45 -11.43 6.09 8.79
CA SER A 45 -10.07 5.58 9.02
C SER A 45 -9.88 4.98 10.41
N ASN A 46 -10.73 5.31 11.37
CA ASN A 46 -10.69 4.65 12.68
C ASN A 46 -10.94 3.14 12.54
N ILE A 47 -11.72 2.69 11.54
CA ILE A 47 -11.92 1.27 11.27
C ILE A 47 -10.58 0.58 11.01
N ILE A 48 -9.70 1.21 10.22
CA ILE A 48 -8.38 0.68 9.88
C ILE A 48 -7.49 0.61 11.13
N LEU A 49 -7.43 1.68 11.90
CA LEU A 49 -6.64 1.74 13.13
C LEU A 49 -7.17 0.76 14.20
N ASN A 50 -8.49 0.70 14.38
CA ASN A 50 -9.14 -0.22 15.31
C ASN A 50 -8.85 -1.69 14.98
N ARG A 51 -8.68 -2.04 13.72
CA ARG A 51 -8.27 -3.37 13.30
C ARG A 51 -6.88 -3.75 13.84
N PHE A 52 -5.92 -2.82 13.78
CA PHE A 52 -4.61 -3.04 14.40
C PHE A 52 -4.72 -3.22 15.91
N HIS A 53 -5.52 -2.38 16.58
CA HIS A 53 -5.73 -2.47 18.03
C HIS A 53 -6.45 -3.77 18.42
N ALA A 54 -7.47 -4.18 17.67
CA ALA A 54 -8.20 -5.42 17.92
C ALA A 54 -7.30 -6.66 17.73
N HIS A 55 -6.40 -6.65 16.73
CA HIS A 55 -5.56 -7.80 16.42
C HIS A 55 -4.28 -7.87 17.27
N PHE A 56 -3.65 -6.73 17.55
CA PHE A 56 -2.35 -6.65 18.23
C PHE A 56 -2.41 -6.08 19.65
N GLY A 57 -3.54 -5.45 20.05
CA GLY A 57 -3.69 -4.84 21.37
C GLY A 57 -2.54 -3.86 21.68
N LYS A 58 -1.93 -4.02 22.86
CA LYS A 58 -0.76 -3.22 23.30
C LYS A 58 0.50 -3.42 22.44
N ASN A 59 0.53 -4.46 21.60
CA ASN A 59 1.65 -4.74 20.68
C ASN A 59 1.47 -4.02 19.33
N SER A 60 0.36 -3.33 19.10
CA SER A 60 0.22 -2.44 17.95
C SER A 60 1.27 -1.34 18.01
N LYS A 61 1.97 -1.12 16.89
CA LYS A 61 2.97 -0.06 16.74
C LYS A 61 2.49 1.02 15.77
N ILE A 62 1.28 0.89 15.25
CA ILE A 62 0.67 1.84 14.34
C ILE A 62 -0.16 2.85 15.15
N SER A 63 0.15 4.14 15.02
CA SER A 63 -0.54 5.26 15.66
C SER A 63 -1.65 5.85 14.79
N ARG A 64 -1.43 5.88 13.48
CA ARG A 64 -2.38 6.39 12.47
C ARG A 64 -2.40 5.44 11.27
N ALA A 65 -3.59 5.21 10.73
CA ALA A 65 -3.75 4.28 9.61
C ALA A 65 -4.88 4.73 8.69
N CYS A 66 -4.68 4.63 7.38
CA CYS A 66 -5.73 4.82 6.40
C CYS A 66 -5.64 3.78 5.26
N SER A 67 -6.75 3.64 4.54
CA SER A 67 -6.80 2.88 3.29
C SER A 67 -7.63 3.64 2.28
N LEU A 68 -7.32 3.51 0.98
CA LEU A 68 -8.11 4.18 -0.05
C LEU A 68 -9.51 3.56 -0.15
N ILE A 69 -9.58 2.24 -0.25
CA ILE A 69 -10.82 1.47 -0.36
C ILE A 69 -10.89 0.36 0.69
N SER A 70 -12.13 0.06 1.12
CA SER A 70 -12.45 -1.07 2.01
C SER A 70 -13.30 -2.10 1.28
N LEU A 71 -12.90 -3.37 1.34
CA LEU A 71 -13.62 -4.47 0.72
C LEU A 71 -13.98 -5.53 1.76
N LYS A 72 -15.27 -5.85 1.88
CA LYS A 72 -15.74 -6.95 2.75
C LYS A 72 -15.44 -8.31 2.12
N ASP A 73 -15.75 -8.44 0.84
CA ASP A 73 -15.65 -9.66 0.06
C ASP A 73 -14.83 -9.45 -1.21
N GLU A 74 -14.59 -10.52 -1.98
CA GLU A 74 -13.96 -10.42 -3.30
C GLU A 74 -14.77 -9.48 -4.20
N ASN A 75 -14.08 -8.56 -4.83
CA ASN A 75 -14.69 -7.49 -5.62
C ASN A 75 -13.78 -7.13 -6.80
N ASP A 76 -14.36 -6.62 -7.87
CA ASP A 76 -13.64 -6.21 -9.09
C ASP A 76 -12.55 -5.17 -8.83
N TYR A 77 -12.63 -4.39 -7.76
CA TYR A 77 -11.57 -3.43 -7.38
C TYR A 77 -10.26 -4.11 -6.96
N LEU A 78 -10.27 -5.41 -6.63
CA LEU A 78 -9.03 -6.19 -6.46
C LEU A 78 -8.20 -6.26 -7.75
N ASN A 79 -8.84 -6.08 -8.92
CA ASN A 79 -8.15 -6.02 -10.20
C ASN A 79 -7.11 -4.90 -10.27
N ILE A 80 -7.27 -3.82 -9.50
CA ILE A 80 -6.26 -2.76 -9.35
C ILE A 80 -4.95 -3.36 -8.82
N VAL A 81 -5.02 -4.15 -7.75
CA VAL A 81 -3.85 -4.78 -7.13
C VAL A 81 -3.29 -5.91 -8.01
N TYR A 82 -4.15 -6.67 -8.68
CA TYR A 82 -3.72 -7.71 -9.63
C TYR A 82 -2.97 -7.10 -10.82
N ALA A 83 -3.45 -5.98 -11.34
CA ALA A 83 -2.79 -5.29 -12.43
C ALA A 83 -1.41 -4.76 -12.04
N LEU A 84 -1.28 -4.19 -10.84
CA LEU A 84 0.01 -3.79 -10.29
C LEU A 84 0.96 -4.97 -10.12
N LYS A 85 0.45 -6.14 -9.72
CA LYS A 85 1.28 -7.32 -9.42
C LYS A 85 1.75 -8.08 -10.67
N TYR A 86 0.92 -8.15 -11.71
CA TYR A 86 1.12 -9.12 -12.78
C TYR A 86 1.15 -8.52 -14.17
N ASN A 87 0.47 -7.42 -14.41
CA ASN A 87 0.30 -6.89 -15.77
C ASN A 87 1.29 -5.80 -16.14
N LYS A 88 2.23 -5.43 -15.24
CA LYS A 88 3.20 -4.33 -15.43
C LYS A 88 2.55 -2.98 -15.82
N PHE A 89 1.29 -2.78 -15.44
CA PHE A 89 0.57 -1.52 -15.63
C PHE A 89 1.04 -0.47 -14.61
N THR A 90 2.30 -0.09 -14.73
CA THR A 90 2.89 0.91 -13.82
C THR A 90 2.24 2.28 -13.96
N ASP A 91 1.65 2.58 -15.11
CA ASP A 91 1.00 3.87 -15.36
C ASP A 91 -0.24 4.13 -14.50
N ILE A 92 -0.95 3.06 -14.05
CA ILE A 92 -2.10 3.20 -13.15
C ILE A 92 -1.68 3.73 -11.76
N VAL A 93 -0.41 3.53 -11.41
CA VAL A 93 0.13 3.95 -10.10
C VAL A 93 -0.05 5.45 -9.90
N LYS A 94 0.01 6.26 -10.97
CA LYS A 94 -0.20 7.71 -10.88
C LYS A 94 -1.61 8.02 -10.42
N ASP A 95 -2.63 7.41 -11.06
CA ASP A 95 -4.03 7.65 -10.74
C ASP A 95 -4.34 7.23 -9.30
N ILE A 96 -3.97 5.99 -8.91
CA ILE A 96 -4.27 5.46 -7.57
C ILE A 96 -3.39 6.06 -6.48
N GLY A 97 -2.15 6.42 -6.80
CA GLY A 97 -1.22 7.08 -5.88
C GLY A 97 -1.71 8.48 -5.52
N GLU A 98 -2.21 9.26 -6.51
CA GLU A 98 -2.83 10.55 -6.26
C GLU A 98 -4.07 10.40 -5.36
N LEU A 99 -4.94 9.42 -5.63
CA LEU A 99 -6.12 9.16 -4.81
C LEU A 99 -5.74 8.82 -3.36
N LEU A 100 -4.74 7.95 -3.18
CA LEU A 100 -4.27 7.59 -1.84
C LEU A 100 -3.58 8.77 -1.15
N ALA A 101 -2.82 9.61 -1.87
CA ALA A 101 -2.22 10.81 -1.31
C ALA A 101 -3.28 11.81 -0.82
N ARG A 102 -4.34 12.01 -1.60
CA ARG A 102 -5.50 12.83 -1.17
C ARG A 102 -6.16 12.26 0.09
N ARG A 103 -6.28 10.93 0.18
CA ARG A 103 -6.80 10.27 1.39
C ARG A 103 -5.90 10.51 2.59
N ILE A 104 -4.58 10.41 2.45
CA ILE A 104 -3.60 10.68 3.50
C ILE A 104 -3.77 12.12 4.04
N VAL A 105 -3.95 13.11 3.17
CA VAL A 105 -4.22 14.51 3.58
C VAL A 105 -5.54 14.63 4.33
N LEU A 106 -6.62 14.01 3.83
CA LEU A 106 -7.93 14.04 4.50
C LEU A 106 -7.88 13.46 5.92
N GLU A 107 -7.00 12.49 6.16
CA GLU A 107 -6.79 11.87 7.48
C GLU A 107 -5.73 12.60 8.32
N SER A 108 -5.28 13.78 7.89
CA SER A 108 -4.22 14.55 8.56
C SER A 108 -2.94 13.74 8.80
N MET A 109 -2.56 12.94 7.80
CA MET A 109 -1.37 12.08 7.82
C MET A 109 -0.26 12.58 6.88
N ASP A 110 -0.28 13.83 6.47
CA ASP A 110 0.72 14.48 5.60
C ASP A 110 1.90 15.12 6.36
N ASP A 111 1.92 14.98 7.69
CA ASP A 111 2.99 15.47 8.56
C ASP A 111 4.08 14.42 8.88
N PHE A 112 4.11 13.29 8.16
CA PHE A 112 5.18 12.32 8.27
C PHE A 112 6.46 12.82 7.60
N ASP A 113 7.62 12.47 8.18
CA ASP A 113 8.94 12.90 7.69
C ASP A 113 9.46 12.02 6.55
N LEU A 114 8.96 10.78 6.46
CA LEU A 114 9.53 9.77 5.60
C LEU A 114 8.48 8.73 5.18
N ILE A 115 8.45 8.39 3.90
CA ILE A 115 7.67 7.27 3.37
C ILE A 115 8.58 6.05 3.23
N VAL A 116 8.15 4.92 3.81
CA VAL A 116 8.87 3.65 3.75
C VAL A 116 7.93 2.55 3.21
N PRO A 117 8.12 2.11 1.96
CA PRO A 117 7.34 1.00 1.42
C PRO A 117 7.73 -0.34 2.04
N ILE A 118 6.76 -1.25 2.17
CA ILE A 118 7.02 -2.62 2.60
C ILE A 118 7.83 -3.35 1.53
N PRO A 119 9.03 -3.87 1.84
CA PRO A 119 9.81 -4.62 0.87
C PRO A 119 9.22 -6.00 0.63
N ILE A 120 9.14 -6.40 -0.64
CA ILE A 120 8.85 -7.78 -1.02
C ILE A 120 10.11 -8.64 -0.92
N HIS A 121 9.92 -9.96 -0.90
CA HIS A 121 11.08 -10.86 -0.89
C HIS A 121 11.80 -10.82 -2.25
N LYS A 122 13.16 -10.88 -2.23
CA LYS A 122 14.00 -10.82 -3.44
C LYS A 122 13.61 -11.80 -4.56
N VAL A 123 13.06 -12.98 -4.21
CA VAL A 123 12.55 -13.93 -5.21
C VAL A 123 11.36 -13.34 -5.95
N LYS A 124 10.37 -12.80 -5.22
CA LYS A 124 9.19 -12.16 -5.82
C LYS A 124 9.56 -10.90 -6.61
N GLU A 125 10.55 -10.14 -6.13
CA GLU A 125 11.06 -8.97 -6.84
C GLU A 125 11.70 -9.36 -8.19
N ARG A 126 12.47 -10.46 -8.22
CA ARG A 126 13.04 -11.00 -9.48
C ARG A 126 11.97 -11.52 -10.44
N GLU A 127 10.93 -12.18 -9.92
CA GLU A 127 9.82 -12.69 -10.74
C GLU A 127 8.99 -11.56 -11.35
N ARG A 128 8.74 -10.48 -10.60
CA ARG A 128 7.91 -9.34 -10.99
C ARG A 128 8.70 -8.22 -11.69
N GLY A 129 9.99 -8.10 -11.37
CA GLY A 129 10.87 -7.03 -11.85
C GLY A 129 10.80 -5.74 -11.01
N PHE A 130 9.88 -5.64 -10.04
CA PHE A 130 9.70 -4.46 -9.19
C PHE A 130 8.93 -4.80 -7.90
N ASN A 131 8.93 -3.85 -6.94
CA ASN A 131 8.09 -3.85 -5.76
C ASN A 131 6.92 -2.88 -5.94
N GLN A 132 5.68 -3.34 -5.83
CA GLN A 132 4.48 -2.52 -6.00
C GLN A 132 4.41 -1.39 -4.97
N SER A 133 4.76 -1.70 -3.71
CA SER A 133 4.72 -0.72 -2.62
C SER A 133 5.70 0.43 -2.86
N ASP A 134 6.84 0.19 -3.56
CA ASP A 134 7.77 1.24 -3.97
C ASP A 134 7.12 2.20 -4.97
N LEU A 135 6.45 1.65 -6.00
CA LEU A 135 5.78 2.46 -7.02
C LEU A 135 4.69 3.34 -6.41
N ILE A 136 3.86 2.77 -5.51
CA ILE A 136 2.82 3.50 -4.79
C ILE A 136 3.45 4.61 -3.93
N ALA A 137 4.53 4.29 -3.20
CA ALA A 137 5.23 5.25 -2.36
C ALA A 137 5.78 6.43 -3.15
N TYR A 138 6.38 6.19 -4.33
CA TYR A 138 6.88 7.27 -5.19
C TYR A 138 5.74 8.15 -5.73
N ALA A 139 4.60 7.57 -6.15
CA ALA A 139 3.46 8.35 -6.61
C ALA A 139 2.86 9.23 -5.50
N ILE A 140 2.79 8.72 -4.27
CA ILE A 140 2.37 9.50 -3.09
C ILE A 140 3.39 10.62 -2.81
N SER A 141 4.68 10.32 -2.89
CA SER A 141 5.75 11.29 -2.66
C SER A 141 5.71 12.45 -3.64
N GLU A 142 5.42 12.19 -4.91
CA GLU A 142 5.25 13.24 -5.93
C GLU A 142 4.14 14.25 -5.56
N TYR A 143 3.08 13.78 -4.90
CA TYR A 143 1.95 14.60 -4.49
C TYR A 143 2.17 15.31 -3.14
N LEU A 144 2.68 14.60 -2.13
CA LEU A 144 2.85 15.09 -0.75
C LEU A 144 4.19 15.77 -0.50
N ASN A 145 5.16 15.61 -1.42
CA ASN A 145 6.54 16.08 -1.24
C ASN A 145 7.23 15.50 0.01
N ILE A 146 6.87 14.28 0.39
CA ILE A 146 7.52 13.54 1.49
C ILE A 146 8.53 12.55 0.88
N PRO A 147 9.81 12.54 1.32
CA PRO A 147 10.83 11.68 0.73
C PRO A 147 10.56 10.19 0.93
N VAL A 148 10.88 9.38 -0.08
CA VAL A 148 10.77 7.92 -0.04
C VAL A 148 12.13 7.28 0.22
N ARG A 149 12.15 6.26 1.10
CA ARG A 149 13.34 5.45 1.34
C ARG A 149 13.00 3.97 1.26
N THR A 150 13.48 3.31 0.23
CA THR A 150 13.28 1.87 -0.04
C THR A 150 14.35 0.99 0.61
N ASP A 151 15.40 1.59 1.16
CA ASP A 151 16.60 0.91 1.68
C ASP A 151 16.72 0.91 3.22
N VAL A 152 15.73 1.47 3.92
CA VAL A 152 15.74 1.50 5.41
C VAL A 152 15.21 0.21 6.04
N ILE A 153 14.33 -0.51 5.35
CA ILE A 153 13.85 -1.83 5.77
C ILE A 153 14.23 -2.86 4.71
N ILE A 154 14.80 -3.98 5.12
CA ILE A 154 15.10 -5.11 4.23
C ILE A 154 14.36 -6.35 4.73
N ARG A 155 13.70 -7.08 3.81
CA ARG A 155 13.10 -8.38 4.11
C ARG A 155 14.14 -9.47 4.00
N SER A 156 14.55 -10.03 5.15
CA SER A 156 15.70 -10.94 5.24
C SER A 156 15.35 -12.43 5.05
N LYS A 157 14.07 -12.83 5.17
CA LYS A 157 13.66 -14.24 5.07
C LYS A 157 12.45 -14.46 4.19
N TYR A 158 12.53 -15.53 3.38
CA TYR A 158 11.37 -16.12 2.70
C TYR A 158 10.60 -16.92 3.76
N THR A 159 9.50 -16.38 4.26
CA THR A 159 8.56 -17.17 5.06
C THR A 159 7.72 -18.02 4.13
N ILE A 160 8.19 -19.26 3.87
CA ILE A 160 7.31 -20.32 3.37
C ILE A 160 6.28 -20.52 4.47
N THR A 161 5.00 -20.61 4.11
CA THR A 161 3.88 -20.95 4.99
C THR A 161 4.17 -22.33 5.59
N GLN A 162 4.85 -22.38 6.73
CA GLN A 162 5.00 -23.63 7.47
C GLN A 162 3.78 -23.79 8.38
N THR A 163 2.93 -24.71 8.00
CA THR A 163 1.69 -25.13 8.67
C THR A 163 1.91 -25.79 10.04
N VAL A 164 3.13 -25.81 10.57
CA VAL A 164 3.48 -26.50 11.82
C VAL A 164 4.43 -25.65 12.67
N LEU A 165 3.93 -24.57 13.26
CA LEU A 165 4.69 -23.84 14.30
C LEU A 165 3.77 -23.41 15.43
N ASP A 166 4.18 -23.67 16.68
CA ASP A 166 3.52 -23.26 17.90
C ASP A 166 3.43 -21.74 18.03
N LYS A 167 2.38 -21.24 18.74
CA LYS A 167 2.03 -19.81 18.85
C LYS A 167 3.21 -18.95 19.33
N ASN A 168 4.02 -19.44 20.27
CA ASN A 168 5.20 -18.75 20.79
C ASN A 168 6.37 -18.67 19.79
N GLN A 169 6.50 -19.68 18.91
CA GLN A 169 7.51 -19.68 17.86
C GLN A 169 7.15 -18.76 16.70
N ARG A 170 5.84 -18.49 16.48
CA ARG A 170 5.38 -17.52 15.49
C ARG A 170 5.73 -16.08 15.86
N GLU A 171 5.60 -15.69 17.13
CA GLU A 171 5.98 -14.34 17.60
C GLU A 171 7.49 -14.09 17.51
N VAL A 172 8.31 -15.08 17.85
CA VAL A 172 9.77 -14.97 17.76
C VAL A 172 10.27 -14.99 16.31
N ASN A 173 9.60 -15.73 15.40
CA ASN A 173 9.95 -15.78 13.99
C ASN A 173 9.50 -14.52 13.22
N MET A 174 8.40 -13.87 13.61
CA MET A 174 7.95 -12.61 13.00
C MET A 174 8.93 -11.45 13.27
N LYS A 175 9.59 -11.40 14.43
CA LYS A 175 10.63 -10.40 14.75
C LYS A 175 11.88 -10.48 13.87
N LYS A 176 12.04 -11.52 13.04
CA LYS A 176 13.20 -11.73 12.16
C LYS A 176 12.90 -11.53 10.66
N VAL A 177 11.70 -11.08 10.30
CA VAL A 177 11.32 -10.90 8.89
C VAL A 177 11.98 -9.65 8.30
N PHE A 178 12.10 -8.59 9.08
CA PHE A 178 12.68 -7.33 8.66
C PHE A 178 13.94 -6.98 9.46
N THR A 179 14.88 -6.32 8.78
CA THR A 179 16.10 -5.73 9.37
C THR A 179 16.25 -4.29 8.90
N ILE A 180 16.90 -3.46 9.72
CA ILE A 180 17.16 -2.06 9.42
C ILE A 180 18.67 -1.86 9.32
N PRO A 181 19.24 -1.69 8.11
CA PRO A 181 20.66 -1.50 7.91
C PRO A 181 21.16 -0.09 8.29
N LYS A 182 20.27 0.92 8.28
CA LYS A 182 20.62 2.33 8.46
C LYS A 182 19.76 3.01 9.54
N ILE A 183 20.07 2.72 10.80
CA ILE A 183 19.31 3.23 11.96
C ILE A 183 19.33 4.77 12.04
N SER A 184 20.45 5.40 11.70
CA SER A 184 20.61 6.87 11.79
C SER A 184 19.62 7.66 10.92
N GLU A 185 19.09 7.05 9.88
CA GLU A 185 18.19 7.72 8.93
C GLU A 185 16.72 7.75 9.39
N ILE A 186 16.37 6.92 10.40
CA ILE A 186 15.01 6.77 10.91
C ILE A 186 14.84 7.29 12.34
N LYS A 187 15.96 7.55 13.03
CA LYS A 187 15.93 8.02 14.42
C LYS A 187 15.16 9.33 14.52
N ASP A 188 14.25 9.40 15.49
CA ASP A 188 13.37 10.55 15.80
C ASP A 188 12.44 10.97 14.65
N LYS A 189 12.29 10.15 13.60
CA LYS A 189 11.44 10.41 12.44
C LYS A 189 10.03 9.83 12.61
N LYS A 190 9.03 10.54 12.08
CA LYS A 190 7.70 10.02 11.84
C LYS A 190 7.70 9.30 10.50
N ILE A 191 7.32 8.01 10.49
CA ILE A 191 7.45 7.15 9.30
C ILE A 191 6.08 6.66 8.85
N LEU A 192 5.73 6.96 7.59
CA LEU A 192 4.55 6.46 6.91
C LEU A 192 4.91 5.18 6.14
N ILE A 193 4.36 4.05 6.57
CA ILE A 193 4.55 2.75 5.93
C ILE A 193 3.52 2.58 4.82
N ILE A 194 3.97 2.20 3.59
CA ILE A 194 3.10 1.97 2.44
C ILE A 194 3.08 0.49 2.08
N ASP A 195 1.87 -0.05 1.88
CA ASP A 195 1.67 -1.39 1.31
C ASP A 195 0.49 -1.38 0.33
N ASP A 196 0.34 -2.42 -0.49
CA ASP A 196 -0.77 -2.52 -1.46
C ASP A 196 -2.08 -2.96 -0.80
N VAL A 197 -2.03 -3.99 0.06
CA VAL A 197 -3.23 -4.58 0.70
C VAL A 197 -3.02 -4.82 2.19
N LEU A 198 -3.93 -4.26 2.97
CA LEU A 198 -4.09 -4.59 4.38
C LEU A 198 -5.06 -5.76 4.54
N THR A 199 -4.58 -6.89 5.03
CA THR A 199 -5.40 -8.02 5.47
C THR A 199 -5.45 -8.07 7.00
N THR A 200 -4.60 -8.82 7.67
CA THR A 200 -4.48 -8.84 9.13
C THR A 200 -3.64 -7.68 9.69
N GLY A 201 -2.87 -7.01 8.86
CA GLY A 201 -1.90 -6.00 9.28
C GLY A 201 -0.59 -6.56 9.86
N ALA A 202 -0.41 -7.89 9.88
CA ALA A 202 0.76 -8.51 10.51
C ALA A 202 2.09 -8.06 9.89
N THR A 203 2.16 -7.91 8.57
CA THR A 203 3.36 -7.45 7.85
C THR A 203 3.69 -6.01 8.24
N ILE A 204 2.68 -5.13 8.19
CA ILE A 204 2.83 -3.70 8.52
C ILE A 204 3.22 -3.53 9.99
N ASN A 205 2.53 -4.20 10.92
CA ASN A 205 2.85 -4.12 12.34
C ASN A 205 4.26 -4.66 12.67
N SER A 206 4.70 -5.69 11.96
CA SER A 206 6.07 -6.22 12.10
C SER A 206 7.11 -5.21 11.60
N ALA A 207 6.86 -4.52 10.49
CA ALA A 207 7.71 -3.45 9.99
C ALA A 207 7.74 -2.26 10.96
N ALA A 208 6.57 -1.83 11.45
CA ALA A 208 6.45 -0.77 12.44
C ALA A 208 7.21 -1.11 13.75
N ALA A 209 7.16 -2.37 14.20
CA ALA A 209 7.86 -2.81 15.40
C ALA A 209 9.38 -2.67 15.27
N VAL A 210 9.97 -3.03 14.13
CA VAL A 210 11.42 -2.87 13.94
C VAL A 210 11.81 -1.41 13.76
N LEU A 211 11.00 -0.58 13.09
CA LEU A 211 11.22 0.86 12.96
C LEU A 211 11.18 1.57 14.32
N THR A 212 10.15 1.30 15.12
CA THR A 212 10.02 1.86 16.48
C THR A 212 11.18 1.41 17.37
N SER A 213 11.59 0.12 17.29
CA SER A 213 12.74 -0.40 18.05
C SER A 213 14.06 0.25 17.63
N ALA A 214 14.16 0.76 16.42
CA ALA A 214 15.33 1.46 15.89
C ALA A 214 15.27 2.99 16.10
N GLY A 215 14.23 3.48 16.81
CA GLY A 215 14.15 4.87 17.25
C GLY A 215 13.24 5.77 16.41
N ALA A 216 12.36 5.24 15.55
CA ALA A 216 11.31 6.04 14.93
C ALA A 216 10.40 6.61 16.03
N SER A 217 10.07 7.92 15.93
CA SER A 217 9.23 8.61 16.91
C SER A 217 7.76 8.23 16.77
N GLU A 218 7.33 7.96 15.54
CA GLU A 218 5.96 7.59 15.20
C GLU A 218 5.96 6.67 13.98
N THR A 219 4.99 5.74 13.92
CA THR A 219 4.75 4.93 12.72
C THR A 219 3.27 4.91 12.38
N GLY A 220 2.96 5.32 11.16
CA GLY A 220 1.63 5.21 10.54
C GLY A 220 1.67 4.29 9.33
N CYS A 221 0.49 3.97 8.79
CA CYS A 221 0.42 3.23 7.53
C CYS A 221 -0.69 3.71 6.61
N ALA A 222 -0.44 3.58 5.29
CA ALA A 222 -1.46 3.79 4.27
C ALA A 222 -1.41 2.64 3.24
N THR A 223 -2.59 2.18 2.79
CA THR A 223 -2.73 1.08 1.84
C THR A 223 -3.76 1.41 0.76
N LEU A 224 -3.67 0.74 -0.40
CA LEU A 224 -4.69 0.90 -1.43
C LEU A 224 -5.99 0.21 -1.02
N ILE A 225 -5.89 -1.00 -0.49
CA ILE A 225 -7.06 -1.81 -0.15
C ILE A 225 -6.95 -2.33 1.28
N ALA A 226 -8.02 -2.17 2.05
CA ALA A 226 -8.26 -2.90 3.28
C ALA A 226 -9.27 -4.02 3.00
N ALA A 227 -8.85 -5.28 3.09
CA ALA A 227 -9.67 -6.44 2.79
C ALA A 227 -10.27 -7.08 4.05
N GLY A 228 -11.54 -7.50 3.98
CA GLY A 228 -12.26 -8.10 5.10
C GLY A 228 -12.72 -7.09 6.14
N ILE A 229 -13.06 -5.89 5.69
CA ILE A 229 -13.64 -4.80 6.52
C ILE A 229 -14.98 -4.40 5.94
#